data_a7782cd1636f7a2369873c75cc5da1c5
#
_entry.id   a7782cd1636f7a2369873c75cc5da1c5
#
_cell.length_a   1.000
_cell.length_b   1.000
_cell.length_c   1.000
_cell.angle_alpha   90.00
_cell.angle_beta   90.00
_cell.angle_gamma   90.00
#
_symmetry.space_group_name_H-M   'P 1'
#
loop_
_entity.id
_entity.type
_entity.pdbx_description
1 polymer ?
#
loop_
_entity_poly.entity_id
_entity_poly.type
_entity_poly.pdbx_seq_one_letter_code
_entity_poly.pdbx_strand_id
1 'polypeptide(L)'
;MYLIPIEELKKGDILLTSENSAISKVVRKSTKSDFSHAMLYVGNGSYIHSDAKGVHSGNLQRLLFDSADNVTVLRSECNSEVIDLACRFARSKIGTKYSVKSAINAKLRTSKKENENRQFCSRLVAQAYEYAGLMLVKDSSFCTPQEILNSKSTYQISCKVRKATDAEVNFASSENPLERQSAITNEILLKVRAVSKEDIQTLDQITQYVITHPEHDEEISKIYKESGYLTMWEYEVQKNAWRYDGELFLNLPLSDNELIEMAKLEKSSAKETLSRYKINLEQYFYINEVHKLEYSRVQFELYKKLVENTLDNINAVDYVLENS
;
A
#
# COMPACT_ATOMS: atom_id res chain seq x y z
N MET A 1 16.84 3.82 17.52
CA MET A 1 16.03 3.90 16.29
C MET A 1 15.26 5.20 16.28
N TYR A 2 14.92 5.70 15.10
CA TYR A 2 14.16 6.92 14.86
C TYR A 2 12.91 6.61 14.03
N LEU A 3 11.88 7.44 14.13
CA LEU A 3 10.65 7.32 13.32
C LEU A 3 10.11 8.72 12.94
N ILE A 4 9.23 8.74 11.96
CA ILE A 4 8.43 9.92 11.61
C ILE A 4 7.05 9.75 12.26
N PRO A 5 6.60 10.68 13.10
CA PRO A 5 5.23 10.69 13.60
C PRO A 5 4.20 10.79 12.47
N ILE A 6 3.07 10.10 12.62
CA ILE A 6 2.04 10.04 11.56
C ILE A 6 1.49 11.44 11.24
N GLU A 7 1.35 12.27 12.26
CA GLU A 7 0.83 13.64 12.18
C GLU A 7 1.68 14.60 11.34
N GLU A 8 2.96 14.26 11.10
CA GLU A 8 3.85 15.05 10.25
C GLU A 8 3.58 14.84 8.75
N LEU A 9 2.93 13.73 8.40
CA LEU A 9 2.72 13.32 7.01
C LEU A 9 1.32 13.64 6.51
N LYS A 10 1.24 13.99 5.23
CA LYS A 10 -0.01 14.12 4.48
C LYS A 10 -0.05 13.09 3.35
N LYS A 11 -1.25 12.60 3.05
CA LYS A 11 -1.48 11.74 1.89
C LYS A 11 -0.85 12.36 0.63
N GLY A 12 -0.12 11.57 -0.13
CA GLY A 12 0.67 12.02 -1.29
C GLY A 12 2.12 12.38 -0.96
N ASP A 13 2.54 12.46 0.30
CA ASP A 13 3.95 12.70 0.63
C ASP A 13 4.84 11.56 0.11
N ILE A 14 6.02 11.94 -0.38
CA ILE A 14 7.03 10.99 -0.87
C ILE A 14 8.13 10.90 0.18
N LEU A 15 8.36 9.68 0.70
CA LEU A 15 9.45 9.41 1.61
C LEU A 15 10.64 8.89 0.81
N LEU A 16 11.77 9.58 0.91
CA LEU A 16 13.05 9.09 0.40
C LEU A 16 13.88 8.61 1.58
N THR A 17 14.37 7.37 1.50
CA THR A 17 15.09 6.75 2.62
C THR A 17 16.43 6.17 2.21
N SER A 18 17.33 6.08 3.18
CA SER A 18 18.62 5.41 3.04
C SER A 18 18.81 4.40 4.18
N GLU A 19 19.32 3.23 3.84
CA GLU A 19 19.67 2.19 4.79
C GLU A 19 21.16 1.91 4.77
N ASN A 20 21.68 1.33 5.83
CA ASN A 20 23.09 0.90 5.90
C ASN A 20 23.36 -0.46 5.24
N SER A 21 22.39 -1.05 4.55
CA SER A 21 22.54 -2.31 3.85
C SER A 21 23.57 -2.21 2.71
N ALA A 22 24.20 -3.33 2.36
CA ALA A 22 25.17 -3.39 1.25
C ALA A 22 24.51 -2.99 -0.08
N ILE A 23 23.26 -3.41 -0.31
CA ILE A 23 22.48 -3.08 -1.51
C ILE A 23 22.20 -1.57 -1.55
N SER A 24 21.76 -0.98 -0.45
CA SER A 24 21.52 0.47 -0.33
C SER A 24 22.77 1.28 -0.65
N LYS A 25 23.94 0.86 -0.12
CA LYS A 25 25.23 1.52 -0.42
C LYS A 25 25.60 1.44 -1.91
N VAL A 26 25.38 0.29 -2.55
CA VAL A 26 25.59 0.12 -4.00
C VAL A 26 24.67 1.01 -4.80
N VAL A 27 23.38 1.06 -4.47
CA VAL A 27 22.39 1.94 -5.14
C VAL A 27 22.80 3.40 -4.99
N ARG A 28 23.08 3.89 -3.78
CA ARG A 28 23.49 5.28 -3.53
C ARG A 28 24.77 5.64 -4.31
N LYS A 29 25.80 4.80 -4.25
CA LYS A 29 27.04 5.02 -5.00
C LYS A 29 26.81 5.03 -6.51
N SER A 30 25.94 4.13 -7.00
CA SER A 30 25.66 4.02 -8.43
C SER A 30 24.77 5.15 -8.94
N THR A 31 23.83 5.68 -8.14
CA THR A 31 22.93 6.76 -8.53
C THR A 31 23.44 8.15 -8.11
N LYS A 32 24.57 8.23 -7.39
CA LYS A 32 25.07 9.47 -6.75
C LYS A 32 24.00 10.16 -5.91
N SER A 33 23.21 9.36 -5.17
CA SER A 33 22.12 9.81 -4.35
C SER A 33 22.42 9.61 -2.88
N ASP A 34 21.94 10.50 -2.02
CA ASP A 34 21.96 10.32 -0.58
C ASP A 34 20.92 9.28 -0.13
N PHE A 35 19.91 9.05 -0.97
CA PHE A 35 18.81 8.10 -0.73
C PHE A 35 18.84 6.94 -1.72
N SER A 36 18.41 5.77 -1.26
CA SER A 36 18.39 4.53 -2.05
C SER A 36 17.00 4.00 -2.31
N HIS A 37 15.99 4.56 -1.66
CA HIS A 37 14.62 4.07 -1.73
C HIS A 37 13.61 5.21 -1.76
N ALA A 38 12.46 4.98 -2.40
CA ALA A 38 11.34 5.91 -2.50
C ALA A 38 10.04 5.20 -2.17
N MET A 39 9.17 5.86 -1.41
CA MET A 39 7.86 5.35 -0.98
C MET A 39 6.81 6.43 -1.16
N LEU A 40 5.57 6.05 -1.46
CA LEU A 40 4.43 6.94 -1.51
C LEU A 40 3.56 6.75 -0.28
N TYR A 41 3.43 7.78 0.56
CA TYR A 41 2.52 7.75 1.69
C TYR A 41 1.07 7.91 1.20
N VAL A 42 0.24 6.93 1.48
CA VAL A 42 -1.13 6.86 0.98
C VAL A 42 -2.19 7.19 2.04
N GLY A 43 -1.74 7.76 3.17
CA GLY A 43 -2.60 8.16 4.28
C GLY A 43 -2.76 7.08 5.36
N ASN A 44 -3.28 7.47 6.52
CA ASN A 44 -3.66 6.60 7.63
C ASN A 44 -2.52 5.63 8.07
N GLY A 45 -1.30 6.15 8.19
CA GLY A 45 -0.12 5.37 8.59
C GLY A 45 0.36 4.37 7.54
N SER A 46 -0.17 4.39 6.31
CA SER A 46 0.18 3.45 5.25
C SER A 46 1.02 4.10 4.15
N TYR A 47 2.00 3.37 3.65
CA TYR A 47 2.75 3.73 2.44
C TYR A 47 2.79 2.55 1.47
N ILE A 48 3.06 2.84 0.19
CA ILE A 48 3.27 1.83 -0.85
C ILE A 48 4.65 2.03 -1.44
N HIS A 49 5.36 0.93 -1.59
CA HIS A 49 6.71 0.91 -2.14
C HIS A 49 6.97 -0.36 -2.95
N SER A 50 8.13 -0.40 -3.60
CA SER A 50 8.59 -1.57 -4.35
C SER A 50 9.99 -1.94 -3.90
N ASP A 51 10.15 -3.17 -3.41
CA ASP A 51 11.43 -3.75 -3.00
C ASP A 51 11.61 -5.17 -3.59
N ALA A 52 12.54 -5.96 -3.07
CA ALA A 52 12.80 -7.33 -3.54
C ALA A 52 11.58 -8.25 -3.49
N LYS A 53 10.58 -7.97 -2.64
CA LYS A 53 9.31 -8.71 -2.53
C LYS A 53 8.28 -8.26 -3.58
N GLY A 54 8.56 -7.20 -4.35
CA GLY A 54 7.63 -6.57 -5.29
C GLY A 54 6.98 -5.31 -4.71
N VAL A 55 5.86 -4.90 -5.30
CA VAL A 55 5.07 -3.77 -4.81
C VAL A 55 4.14 -4.23 -3.69
N HIS A 56 4.24 -3.60 -2.54
CA HIS A 56 3.39 -3.90 -1.39
C HIS A 56 3.18 -2.69 -0.47
N SER A 57 2.26 -2.83 0.47
CA SER A 57 1.99 -1.82 1.50
C SER A 57 2.92 -2.01 2.69
N GLY A 58 3.29 -0.91 3.34
CA GLY A 58 3.94 -0.88 4.64
C GLY A 58 3.19 -0.03 5.65
N ASN A 59 3.49 -0.23 6.93
CA ASN A 59 2.97 0.58 8.03
C ASN A 59 4.08 1.54 8.52
N LEU A 60 3.79 2.84 8.54
CA LEU A 60 4.73 3.87 8.96
C LEU A 60 5.23 3.68 10.40
N GLN A 61 4.38 3.19 11.31
CA GLN A 61 4.76 2.91 12.70
C GLN A 61 5.76 1.75 12.84
N ARG A 62 5.98 0.97 11.77
CA ARG A 62 6.98 -0.10 11.69
C ARG A 62 8.23 0.31 10.91
N LEU A 63 8.24 1.52 10.36
CA LEU A 63 9.37 2.06 9.59
C LEU A 63 10.32 2.81 10.53
N LEU A 64 11.37 2.12 10.94
CA LEU A 64 12.39 2.67 11.84
C LEU A 64 13.68 2.97 11.09
N PHE A 65 14.39 4.02 11.52
CA PHE A 65 15.64 4.49 10.94
C PHE A 65 16.77 4.46 11.96
N ASP A 66 18.00 4.22 11.51
CA ASP A 66 19.19 4.28 12.36
C ASP A 66 19.54 5.71 12.76
N SER A 67 19.27 6.68 11.87
CA SER A 67 19.49 8.12 12.08
C SER A 67 18.31 8.91 11.53
N ALA A 68 18.09 10.10 12.09
CA ALA A 68 17.13 11.05 11.55
C ALA A 68 17.46 11.48 10.10
N ASP A 69 18.74 11.48 9.73
CA ASP A 69 19.21 11.85 8.38
C ASP A 69 18.95 10.75 7.34
N ASN A 70 18.51 9.58 7.77
CA ASN A 70 18.19 8.46 6.86
C ASN A 70 16.85 8.62 6.13
N VAL A 71 16.12 9.68 6.37
CA VAL A 71 14.84 9.95 5.72
C VAL A 71 14.66 11.42 5.40
N THR A 72 14.07 11.71 4.26
CA THR A 72 13.53 13.03 3.93
C THR A 72 12.15 12.88 3.33
N VAL A 73 11.32 13.89 3.49
CA VAL A 73 9.94 13.90 3.01
C VAL A 73 9.76 15.02 2.01
N LEU A 74 9.21 14.68 0.86
CA LEU A 74 8.85 15.62 -0.18
C LEU A 74 7.33 15.73 -0.28
N ARG A 75 6.83 16.93 -0.48
CA ARG A 75 5.42 17.24 -0.68
C ARG A 75 5.22 18.00 -1.98
N SER A 76 4.16 17.67 -2.72
CA SER A 76 3.74 18.42 -3.90
C SER A 76 2.63 19.42 -3.56
N GLU A 77 2.53 20.51 -4.30
CA GLU A 77 1.46 21.53 -4.17
C GLU A 77 0.26 21.23 -5.09
N CYS A 78 0.07 19.98 -5.48
CA CYS A 78 -1.08 19.58 -6.30
C CYS A 78 -2.37 19.48 -5.47
N ASN A 79 -3.51 19.48 -6.16
CA ASN A 79 -4.82 19.32 -5.54
C ASN A 79 -5.04 17.89 -5.04
N SER A 80 -6.07 17.70 -4.22
CA SER A 80 -6.40 16.39 -3.62
C SER A 80 -6.76 15.33 -4.66
N GLU A 81 -7.34 15.71 -5.80
CA GLU A 81 -7.70 14.79 -6.88
C GLU A 81 -6.47 14.13 -7.50
N VAL A 82 -5.43 14.91 -7.78
CA VAL A 82 -4.13 14.39 -8.26
C VAL A 82 -3.51 13.43 -7.24
N ILE A 83 -3.54 13.80 -5.95
CA ILE A 83 -3.04 12.94 -4.87
C ILE A 83 -3.82 11.62 -4.82
N ASP A 84 -5.15 11.68 -4.91
CA ASP A 84 -6.00 10.49 -4.87
C ASP A 84 -5.78 9.58 -6.07
N LEU A 85 -5.59 10.15 -7.26
CA LEU A 85 -5.25 9.40 -8.47
C LEU A 85 -3.88 8.72 -8.34
N ALA A 86 -2.86 9.43 -7.86
CA ALA A 86 -1.53 8.87 -7.64
C ALA A 86 -1.56 7.71 -6.62
N CYS A 87 -2.26 7.88 -5.51
CA CYS A 87 -2.42 6.84 -4.50
C CYS A 87 -3.19 5.62 -5.04
N ARG A 88 -4.24 5.83 -5.83
CA ARG A 88 -4.98 4.73 -6.50
C ARG A 88 -4.09 3.96 -7.46
N PHE A 89 -3.32 4.66 -8.29
CA PHE A 89 -2.35 4.00 -9.18
C PHE A 89 -1.35 3.15 -8.41
N ALA A 90 -0.73 3.68 -7.34
CA ALA A 90 0.22 2.91 -6.55
C ALA A 90 -0.43 1.65 -5.94
N ARG A 91 -1.67 1.75 -5.43
CA ARG A 91 -2.44 0.61 -4.90
C ARG A 91 -2.73 -0.44 -5.97
N SER A 92 -3.07 -0.04 -7.21
CA SER A 92 -3.34 -0.97 -8.32
C SER A 92 -2.09 -1.73 -8.78
N LYS A 93 -0.88 -1.30 -8.37
CA LYS A 93 0.38 -2.00 -8.69
C LYS A 93 0.80 -3.02 -7.64
N ILE A 94 0.07 -3.18 -6.54
CA ILE A 94 0.38 -4.18 -5.50
C ILE A 94 0.44 -5.58 -6.12
N GLY A 95 1.49 -6.34 -5.78
CA GLY A 95 1.80 -7.66 -6.34
C GLY A 95 2.75 -7.63 -7.53
N THR A 96 2.96 -6.47 -8.17
CA THR A 96 3.90 -6.36 -9.29
C THR A 96 5.31 -6.72 -8.84
N LYS A 97 5.97 -7.61 -9.59
CA LYS A 97 7.34 -8.04 -9.29
C LYS A 97 8.35 -6.91 -9.39
N TYR A 98 9.40 -6.99 -8.58
CA TYR A 98 10.52 -6.06 -8.62
C TYR A 98 11.45 -6.32 -9.81
N SER A 99 11.98 -5.26 -10.39
CA SER A 99 13.01 -5.35 -11.44
C SER A 99 14.37 -4.85 -10.95
N VAL A 100 15.23 -5.77 -10.50
CA VAL A 100 16.61 -5.46 -10.12
C VAL A 100 17.39 -4.89 -11.30
N LYS A 101 17.23 -5.49 -12.49
CA LYS A 101 17.91 -5.03 -13.71
C LYS A 101 17.51 -3.61 -14.09
N SER A 102 16.20 -3.29 -14.06
CA SER A 102 15.71 -1.95 -14.38
C SER A 102 16.14 -0.91 -13.34
N ALA A 103 16.21 -1.26 -12.05
CA ALA A 103 16.70 -0.37 -11.01
C ALA A 103 18.21 -0.01 -11.21
N ILE A 104 19.02 -0.96 -11.66
CA ILE A 104 20.43 -0.74 -12.00
C ILE A 104 20.54 0.00 -13.35
N ASN A 105 19.73 -0.35 -14.35
CA ASN A 105 19.75 0.22 -15.69
C ASN A 105 19.11 1.61 -15.78
N ALA A 106 18.32 2.04 -14.79
CA ALA A 106 17.83 3.43 -14.69
C ALA A 106 18.96 4.45 -14.84
N LYS A 107 20.20 4.06 -14.49
CA LYS A 107 21.39 4.87 -14.69
C LYS A 107 22.00 4.75 -16.11
N LEU A 108 21.89 3.58 -16.75
CA LEU A 108 22.62 3.32 -18.00
C LEU A 108 21.83 3.68 -19.25
N ARG A 109 20.51 3.99 -19.13
CA ARG A 109 19.59 4.36 -20.24
C ARG A 109 19.68 3.45 -21.49
N THR A 110 20.12 2.20 -21.32
CA THR A 110 20.61 1.36 -22.43
C THR A 110 19.66 0.29 -22.93
N SER A 111 18.46 0.10 -22.37
CA SER A 111 17.50 -0.82 -23.01
C SER A 111 16.06 -0.34 -22.92
N LYS A 112 15.51 0.00 -24.09
CA LYS A 112 14.12 0.39 -24.31
C LYS A 112 13.12 -0.79 -24.30
N LYS A 113 13.51 -2.03 -24.00
CA LYS A 113 12.66 -3.23 -24.23
C LYS A 113 12.58 -4.24 -23.08
N GLU A 114 13.09 -3.94 -21.88
CA GLU A 114 12.97 -4.91 -20.79
C GLU A 114 11.83 -4.55 -19.82
N ASN A 115 10.76 -5.34 -19.91
CA ASN A 115 9.70 -5.54 -18.93
C ASN A 115 9.05 -4.26 -18.36
N GLU A 116 8.19 -3.64 -19.16
CA GLU A 116 7.25 -2.58 -18.73
C GLU A 116 6.39 -3.03 -17.53
N ASN A 117 6.23 -4.34 -17.33
CA ASN A 117 5.43 -4.96 -16.28
C ASN A 117 6.17 -5.18 -14.94
N ARG A 118 7.30 -4.53 -14.70
CA ARG A 118 8.05 -4.62 -13.44
C ARG A 118 8.18 -3.26 -12.80
N GLN A 119 8.25 -3.22 -11.46
CA GLN A 119 8.40 -1.97 -10.74
C GLN A 119 9.72 -1.93 -9.94
N PHE A 120 10.23 -0.73 -9.69
CA PHE A 120 11.20 -0.42 -8.66
C PHE A 120 10.78 0.88 -7.94
N CYS A 121 11.35 1.16 -6.79
CA CYS A 121 10.81 2.15 -5.85
C CYS A 121 10.54 3.54 -6.46
N SER A 122 11.52 4.16 -7.10
CA SER A 122 11.38 5.50 -7.68
C SER A 122 10.48 5.51 -8.93
N ARG A 123 10.53 4.45 -9.76
CA ARG A 123 9.62 4.28 -10.90
C ARG A 123 8.16 4.26 -10.45
N LEU A 124 7.84 3.48 -9.41
CA LEU A 124 6.48 3.38 -8.88
C LEU A 124 5.95 4.76 -8.47
N VAL A 125 6.75 5.51 -7.71
CA VAL A 125 6.36 6.85 -7.24
C VAL A 125 6.21 7.82 -8.41
N ALA A 126 7.19 7.87 -9.33
CA ALA A 126 7.15 8.78 -10.47
C ALA A 126 5.98 8.47 -11.42
N GLN A 127 5.73 7.20 -11.72
CA GLN A 127 4.60 6.78 -12.56
C GLN A 127 3.24 7.03 -11.89
N ALA A 128 3.16 6.93 -10.55
CA ALA A 128 1.93 7.25 -9.84
C ALA A 128 1.52 8.71 -10.04
N TYR A 129 2.47 9.61 -9.93
CA TYR A 129 2.23 11.04 -10.15
C TYR A 129 2.03 11.39 -11.63
N GLU A 130 2.79 10.78 -12.55
CA GLU A 130 2.60 10.96 -14.00
C GLU A 130 1.21 10.53 -14.44
N TYR A 131 0.72 9.37 -13.95
CA TYR A 131 -0.65 8.90 -14.19
C TYR A 131 -1.71 9.92 -13.71
N ALA A 132 -1.42 10.59 -12.61
CA ALA A 132 -2.27 11.64 -12.04
C ALA A 132 -2.11 13.01 -12.74
N GLY A 133 -1.26 13.12 -13.76
CA GLY A 133 -1.03 14.34 -14.52
C GLY A 133 0.07 15.25 -13.98
N LEU A 134 0.84 14.83 -12.96
CA LEU A 134 1.96 15.59 -12.41
C LEU A 134 3.30 14.93 -12.72
N MET A 135 4.13 15.57 -13.51
CA MET A 135 5.49 15.09 -13.84
C MET A 135 6.47 15.44 -12.72
N LEU A 136 6.95 14.45 -11.99
CA LEU A 136 8.01 14.62 -10.99
C LEU A 136 9.40 14.63 -11.62
N VAL A 137 9.59 13.85 -12.67
CA VAL A 137 10.86 13.66 -13.37
C VAL A 137 10.63 13.61 -14.88
N LYS A 138 11.70 13.78 -15.66
CA LYS A 138 11.61 13.79 -17.13
C LYS A 138 11.19 12.43 -17.71
N ASP A 139 11.61 11.33 -17.08
CA ASP A 139 11.33 9.95 -17.51
C ASP A 139 10.97 9.12 -16.26
N SER A 140 9.69 8.92 -16.05
CA SER A 140 9.16 8.16 -14.91
C SER A 140 9.52 6.68 -14.94
N SER A 141 9.80 6.15 -16.13
CA SER A 141 10.14 4.74 -16.33
C SER A 141 11.57 4.40 -15.92
N PHE A 142 12.47 5.39 -15.91
CA PHE A 142 13.89 5.22 -15.60
C PHE A 142 14.43 6.36 -14.73
N CYS A 143 13.83 6.59 -13.58
CA CYS A 143 14.25 7.62 -12.64
C CYS A 143 14.91 7.03 -11.39
N THR A 144 15.69 7.87 -10.71
CA THR A 144 16.35 7.57 -9.45
C THR A 144 15.70 8.34 -8.30
N PRO A 145 15.88 7.91 -7.03
CA PRO A 145 15.45 8.71 -5.88
C PRO A 145 16.03 10.13 -5.89
N GLN A 146 17.26 10.31 -6.40
CA GLN A 146 17.88 11.64 -6.52
C GLN A 146 17.16 12.54 -7.53
N GLU A 147 16.68 12.00 -8.64
CA GLU A 147 15.92 12.79 -9.61
C GLU A 147 14.57 13.21 -9.03
N ILE A 148 13.96 12.38 -8.18
CA ILE A 148 12.74 12.75 -7.43
C ILE A 148 13.06 13.84 -6.40
N LEU A 149 14.18 13.72 -5.66
CA LEU A 149 14.62 14.74 -4.70
C LEU A 149 14.82 16.12 -5.38
N ASN A 150 15.34 16.12 -6.60
CA ASN A 150 15.60 17.32 -7.40
C ASN A 150 14.39 17.78 -8.22
N SER A 151 13.22 17.20 -8.01
CA SER A 151 11.99 17.56 -8.70
C SER A 151 11.61 19.01 -8.43
N LYS A 152 11.18 19.73 -9.47
CA LYS A 152 10.63 21.09 -9.34
C LYS A 152 9.15 21.08 -8.95
N SER A 153 8.51 19.92 -8.99
CA SER A 153 7.09 19.73 -8.68
C SER A 153 6.86 19.36 -7.21
N THR A 154 7.94 19.26 -6.42
CA THR A 154 7.90 18.96 -4.99
C THR A 154 8.86 19.85 -4.22
N TYR A 155 8.61 19.98 -2.93
CA TYR A 155 9.50 20.64 -1.99
C TYR A 155 9.71 19.75 -0.77
N GLN A 156 10.88 19.89 -0.17
CA GLN A 156 11.21 19.18 1.07
C GLN A 156 10.49 19.82 2.25
N ILE A 157 9.81 19.02 3.05
CA ILE A 157 9.20 19.47 4.31
C ILE A 157 10.11 19.17 5.49
N SER A 158 10.09 20.04 6.50
CA SER A 158 10.76 19.80 7.76
C SER A 158 9.88 18.90 8.64
N CYS A 159 10.20 17.60 8.68
CA CYS A 159 9.53 16.64 9.55
C CYS A 159 10.29 16.50 10.88
N LYS A 160 9.54 16.41 11.99
CA LYS A 160 10.10 16.14 13.33
C LYS A 160 10.40 14.66 13.50
N VAL A 161 11.45 14.19 12.83
CA VAL A 161 11.95 12.82 13.06
C VAL A 161 12.45 12.73 14.52
N ARG A 162 11.93 11.79 15.30
CA ARG A 162 12.27 11.62 16.70
C ARG A 162 12.77 10.21 17.02
N LYS A 163 13.40 10.06 18.18
CA LYS A 163 13.72 8.74 18.72
C LYS A 163 12.44 7.96 19.00
N ALA A 164 12.44 6.70 18.60
CA ALA A 164 11.40 5.75 18.94
C ALA A 164 11.51 5.36 20.42
N THR A 165 10.38 5.18 21.08
CA THR A 165 10.27 4.58 22.42
C THR A 165 10.50 3.08 22.33
N ASP A 166 10.77 2.43 23.45
CA ASP A 166 10.92 0.96 23.51
C ASP A 166 9.62 0.24 23.07
N ALA A 167 8.47 0.81 23.42
CA ALA A 167 7.16 0.27 22.98
C ALA A 167 7.00 0.32 21.46
N GLU A 168 7.41 1.41 20.81
CA GLU A 168 7.36 1.55 19.34
C GLU A 168 8.36 0.63 18.64
N VAL A 169 9.55 0.43 19.20
CA VAL A 169 10.54 -0.54 18.69
C VAL A 169 10.00 -1.98 18.81
N ASN A 170 9.38 -2.32 19.96
CA ASN A 170 8.77 -3.62 20.16
C ASN A 170 7.59 -3.85 19.20
N PHE A 171 6.74 -2.83 18.98
CA PHE A 171 5.66 -2.90 18.00
C PHE A 171 6.19 -3.09 16.59
N ALA A 172 7.22 -2.35 16.18
CA ALA A 172 7.82 -2.49 14.85
C ALA A 172 8.41 -3.88 14.61
N SER A 173 8.91 -4.53 15.67
CA SER A 173 9.49 -5.88 15.63
C SER A 173 8.46 -7.02 15.80
N SER A 174 7.22 -6.69 16.17
CA SER A 174 6.16 -7.68 16.34
C SER A 174 5.64 -8.22 15.00
N GLU A 175 4.84 -9.30 15.04
CA GLU A 175 4.20 -9.87 13.84
C GLU A 175 3.52 -8.79 13.00
N ASN A 176 3.84 -8.78 11.70
CA ASN A 176 3.35 -7.79 10.75
C ASN A 176 2.25 -8.38 9.85
N PRO A 177 0.97 -8.04 10.04
CA PRO A 177 -0.13 -8.54 9.22
C PRO A 177 0.02 -8.22 7.72
N LEU A 178 0.67 -7.10 7.37
CA LEU A 178 0.89 -6.72 5.98
C LEU A 178 1.89 -7.66 5.27
N GLU A 179 2.84 -8.25 6.00
CA GLU A 179 3.74 -9.26 5.43
C GLU A 179 2.98 -10.54 5.08
N ARG A 180 2.06 -10.97 5.95
CA ARG A 180 1.18 -12.11 5.69
C ARG A 180 0.30 -11.83 4.47
N GLN A 181 -0.31 -10.64 4.38
CA GLN A 181 -1.10 -10.23 3.23
C GLN A 181 -0.29 -10.25 1.94
N SER A 182 0.91 -9.68 1.96
CA SER A 182 1.82 -9.68 0.81
C SER A 182 2.21 -11.09 0.38
N ALA A 183 2.49 -11.99 1.33
CA ALA A 183 2.82 -13.39 1.05
C ALA A 183 1.67 -14.12 0.36
N ILE A 184 0.44 -13.99 0.89
CA ILE A 184 -0.77 -14.58 0.30
C ILE A 184 -1.01 -14.03 -1.11
N THR A 185 -0.93 -12.72 -1.31
CA THR A 185 -1.10 -12.09 -2.63
C THR A 185 -0.07 -12.60 -3.64
N ASN A 186 1.19 -12.69 -3.24
CA ASN A 186 2.27 -13.19 -4.09
C ASN A 186 2.10 -14.68 -4.42
N GLU A 187 1.60 -15.49 -3.49
CA GLU A 187 1.29 -16.92 -3.72
C GLU A 187 0.16 -17.08 -4.75
N ILE A 188 -0.93 -16.32 -4.60
CA ILE A 188 -2.03 -16.31 -5.59
C ILE A 188 -1.49 -15.98 -6.97
N LEU A 189 -0.76 -14.87 -7.09
CA LEU A 189 -0.19 -14.44 -8.37
C LEU A 189 0.77 -15.48 -8.98
N LEU A 190 1.54 -16.18 -8.13
CA LEU A 190 2.42 -17.24 -8.58
C LEU A 190 1.63 -18.42 -9.17
N LYS A 191 0.60 -18.88 -8.45
CA LYS A 191 -0.26 -20.00 -8.87
C LYS A 191 -1.05 -19.64 -10.13
N VAL A 192 -1.62 -18.44 -10.20
CA VAL A 192 -2.38 -17.99 -11.39
C VAL A 192 -1.48 -17.89 -12.63
N ARG A 193 -0.23 -17.41 -12.48
CA ARG A 193 0.75 -17.46 -13.61
C ARG A 193 1.05 -18.89 -14.08
N ALA A 194 1.02 -19.87 -13.18
CA ALA A 194 1.23 -21.26 -13.55
C ALA A 194 0.05 -21.82 -14.34
N VAL A 195 -1.17 -21.39 -14.07
CA VAL A 195 -2.40 -21.75 -14.80
C VAL A 195 -2.46 -21.01 -16.14
N SER A 196 -2.39 -19.69 -16.12
CA SER A 196 -2.59 -18.83 -17.30
C SER A 196 -1.47 -18.90 -18.33
N LYS A 197 -0.24 -19.21 -17.89
CA LYS A 197 1.01 -19.06 -18.66
C LYS A 197 1.30 -17.62 -19.11
N GLU A 198 0.62 -16.65 -18.53
CA GLU A 198 0.76 -15.23 -18.81
C GLU A 198 1.53 -14.47 -17.70
N ASP A 199 2.08 -13.30 -18.01
CA ASP A 199 2.83 -12.46 -17.05
C ASP A 199 1.89 -11.57 -16.21
N ILE A 200 0.93 -12.20 -15.54
CA ILE A 200 -0.02 -11.53 -14.63
C ILE A 200 0.72 -11.01 -13.41
N GLN A 201 0.60 -9.73 -13.11
CA GLN A 201 1.33 -9.04 -12.05
C GLN A 201 0.44 -8.52 -10.91
N THR A 202 -0.85 -8.31 -11.13
CA THR A 202 -1.79 -7.71 -10.15
C THR A 202 -3.08 -8.52 -10.05
N LEU A 203 -3.82 -8.31 -8.95
CA LEU A 203 -5.13 -8.95 -8.76
C LEU A 203 -6.16 -8.48 -9.81
N ASP A 204 -6.08 -7.21 -10.23
CA ASP A 204 -6.96 -6.68 -11.29
C ASP A 204 -6.73 -7.40 -12.63
N GLN A 205 -5.48 -7.75 -12.94
CA GLN A 205 -5.17 -8.53 -14.12
C GLN A 205 -5.71 -9.96 -14.05
N ILE A 206 -5.76 -10.56 -12.85
CA ILE A 206 -6.44 -11.86 -12.65
C ILE A 206 -7.92 -11.73 -13.00
N THR A 207 -8.59 -10.68 -12.50
CA THR A 207 -10.00 -10.45 -12.80
C THR A 207 -10.25 -10.34 -14.31
N GLN A 208 -9.44 -9.56 -15.02
CA GLN A 208 -9.55 -9.41 -16.46
C GLN A 208 -9.28 -10.75 -17.19
N TYR A 209 -8.28 -11.50 -16.72
CA TYR A 209 -7.93 -12.80 -17.31
C TYR A 209 -9.09 -13.80 -17.18
N VAL A 210 -9.69 -13.95 -15.99
CA VAL A 210 -10.78 -14.91 -15.76
C VAL A 210 -12.02 -14.56 -16.60
N ILE A 211 -12.32 -13.26 -16.77
CA ILE A 211 -13.43 -12.81 -17.62
C ILE A 211 -13.23 -13.23 -19.08
N THR A 212 -12.00 -13.18 -19.57
CA THR A 212 -11.68 -13.54 -20.98
C THR A 212 -11.36 -15.02 -21.18
N HIS A 213 -11.07 -15.76 -20.10
CA HIS A 213 -10.73 -17.19 -20.08
C HIS A 213 -11.58 -17.94 -19.02
N PRO A 214 -12.91 -18.01 -19.22
CA PRO A 214 -13.82 -18.62 -18.25
C PRO A 214 -13.55 -20.12 -18.01
N GLU A 215 -12.85 -20.79 -18.90
CA GLU A 215 -12.39 -22.18 -18.74
C GLU A 215 -11.45 -22.38 -17.55
N HIS A 216 -10.78 -21.31 -17.05
CA HIS A 216 -9.92 -21.33 -15.88
C HIS A 216 -10.61 -20.84 -14.60
N ASP A 217 -11.89 -20.51 -14.64
CA ASP A 217 -12.64 -19.94 -13.51
C ASP A 217 -12.59 -20.84 -12.26
N GLU A 218 -12.89 -22.13 -12.42
CA GLU A 218 -12.91 -23.08 -11.29
C GLU A 218 -11.53 -23.21 -10.63
N GLU A 219 -10.47 -23.34 -11.45
CA GLU A 219 -9.11 -23.52 -10.95
C GLU A 219 -8.61 -22.26 -10.23
N ILE A 220 -8.86 -21.07 -10.78
CA ILE A 220 -8.46 -19.79 -10.16
C ILE A 220 -9.29 -19.52 -8.90
N SER A 221 -10.58 -19.82 -8.93
CA SER A 221 -11.45 -19.71 -7.74
C SER A 221 -10.97 -20.60 -6.60
N LYS A 222 -10.52 -21.82 -6.92
CA LYS A 222 -9.92 -22.74 -5.95
C LYS A 222 -8.64 -22.17 -5.33
N ILE A 223 -7.76 -21.55 -6.14
CA ILE A 223 -6.54 -20.89 -5.65
C ILE A 223 -6.89 -19.83 -4.58
N TYR A 224 -7.92 -19.01 -4.82
CA TYR A 224 -8.35 -18.00 -3.84
C TYR A 224 -8.91 -18.63 -2.56
N LYS A 225 -9.75 -19.66 -2.68
CA LYS A 225 -10.35 -20.36 -1.52
C LYS A 225 -9.30 -21.03 -0.63
N GLU A 226 -8.25 -21.57 -1.22
CA GLU A 226 -7.19 -22.28 -0.50
C GLU A 226 -6.07 -21.38 0.04
N SER A 227 -5.96 -20.14 -0.45
CA SER A 227 -4.88 -19.22 -0.10
C SER A 227 -5.01 -18.56 1.28
N GLY A 228 -6.22 -18.57 1.86
CA GLY A 228 -6.57 -17.78 3.05
C GLY A 228 -6.88 -16.31 2.74
N TYR A 229 -6.87 -15.89 1.46
CA TYR A 229 -7.20 -14.51 1.07
C TYR A 229 -8.61 -14.11 1.45
N LEU A 230 -9.57 -15.01 1.26
CA LEU A 230 -10.99 -14.74 1.50
C LEU A 230 -11.34 -14.62 2.98
N THR A 231 -10.48 -15.10 3.88
CA THR A 231 -10.69 -15.12 5.35
C THR A 231 -9.70 -14.25 6.12
N MET A 232 -8.86 -13.47 5.44
CA MET A 232 -7.89 -12.58 6.11
C MET A 232 -8.55 -11.56 7.03
N TRP A 233 -9.74 -11.10 6.70
CA TRP A 233 -10.51 -10.16 7.52
C TRP A 233 -10.87 -10.74 8.91
N GLU A 234 -11.04 -12.06 9.04
CA GLU A 234 -11.33 -12.72 10.32
C GLU A 234 -10.19 -12.52 11.31
N TYR A 235 -8.95 -12.64 10.83
CA TYR A 235 -7.77 -12.40 11.66
C TYR A 235 -7.70 -10.94 12.13
N GLU A 236 -8.03 -9.98 11.26
CA GLU A 236 -8.06 -8.56 11.61
C GLU A 236 -9.13 -8.27 12.68
N VAL A 237 -10.34 -8.80 12.52
CA VAL A 237 -11.43 -8.64 13.50
C VAL A 237 -11.05 -9.28 14.85
N GLN A 238 -10.47 -10.48 14.85
CA GLN A 238 -10.06 -11.14 16.10
C GLN A 238 -8.95 -10.38 16.82
N LYS A 239 -7.97 -9.85 16.07
CA LYS A 239 -6.83 -9.13 16.66
C LYS A 239 -7.21 -7.76 17.19
N ASN A 240 -8.15 -7.10 16.54
CA ASN A 240 -8.55 -5.72 16.81
C ASN A 240 -10.07 -5.63 17.06
N ALA A 241 -10.61 -6.53 17.92
CA ALA A 241 -12.04 -6.62 18.18
C ALA A 241 -12.65 -5.27 18.63
N TRP A 242 -11.87 -4.47 19.36
CA TRP A 242 -12.27 -3.14 19.82
C TRP A 242 -12.65 -2.18 18.67
N ARG A 243 -12.13 -2.38 17.46
CA ARG A 243 -12.47 -1.57 16.28
C ARG A 243 -13.90 -1.78 15.80
N TYR A 244 -14.51 -2.91 16.16
CA TYR A 244 -15.82 -3.37 15.67
C TYR A 244 -16.88 -3.43 16.79
N ASP A 245 -16.51 -3.03 18.00
CA ASP A 245 -17.35 -3.02 19.18
C ASP A 245 -17.13 -1.73 19.99
N GLY A 246 -18.18 -0.89 20.09
CA GLY A 246 -18.10 0.41 20.72
C GLY A 246 -17.81 0.34 22.22
N GLU A 247 -18.29 -0.68 22.94
CA GLU A 247 -18.01 -0.86 24.36
C GLU A 247 -16.55 -1.26 24.57
N LEU A 248 -16.03 -2.19 23.76
CA LEU A 248 -14.62 -2.56 23.82
C LEU A 248 -13.72 -1.39 23.49
N PHE A 249 -14.10 -0.53 22.55
CA PHE A 249 -13.35 0.65 22.17
C PHE A 249 -13.35 1.69 23.31
N LEU A 250 -14.51 2.00 23.90
CA LEU A 250 -14.65 2.95 24.98
C LEU A 250 -13.84 2.53 26.23
N ASN A 251 -13.72 1.22 26.48
CA ASN A 251 -12.98 0.65 27.61
C ASN A 251 -11.48 0.45 27.36
N LEU A 252 -10.89 0.99 26.28
CA LEU A 252 -9.45 1.00 26.09
C LEU A 252 -8.76 1.79 27.22
N PRO A 253 -7.55 1.42 27.65
CA PRO A 253 -6.81 2.09 28.73
C PRO A 253 -6.20 3.42 28.24
N LEU A 254 -7.04 4.35 27.79
CA LEU A 254 -6.70 5.67 27.25
C LEU A 254 -7.49 6.74 28.01
N SER A 255 -7.01 7.97 28.01
CA SER A 255 -7.79 9.11 28.47
C SER A 255 -8.89 9.48 27.48
N ASP A 256 -9.94 10.19 27.94
CA ASP A 256 -11.06 10.61 27.07
C ASP A 256 -10.58 11.37 25.82
N ASN A 257 -9.59 12.26 25.99
CA ASN A 257 -9.02 13.00 24.86
C ASN A 257 -8.31 12.08 23.85
N GLU A 258 -7.55 11.09 24.33
CA GLU A 258 -6.88 10.11 23.46
C GLU A 258 -7.89 9.22 22.76
N LEU A 259 -8.97 8.78 23.43
CA LEU A 259 -10.07 8.03 22.85
C LEU A 259 -10.75 8.81 21.73
N ILE A 260 -11.10 10.07 21.98
CA ILE A 260 -11.75 10.95 21.00
C ILE A 260 -10.86 11.13 19.77
N GLU A 261 -9.56 11.43 19.96
CA GLU A 261 -8.63 11.60 18.84
C GLU A 261 -8.44 10.28 18.05
N MET A 262 -8.31 9.15 18.75
CA MET A 262 -8.24 7.84 18.12
C MET A 262 -9.51 7.51 17.34
N ALA A 263 -10.68 7.78 17.90
CA ALA A 263 -11.97 7.58 17.24
C ALA A 263 -12.12 8.44 15.98
N LYS A 264 -11.69 9.70 15.99
CA LYS A 264 -11.69 10.56 14.80
C LYS A 264 -10.80 10.02 13.69
N LEU A 265 -9.59 9.55 14.03
CA LEU A 265 -8.66 8.94 13.07
C LEU A 265 -9.22 7.65 12.47
N GLU A 266 -9.77 6.77 13.31
CA GLU A 266 -10.44 5.53 12.88
C GLU A 266 -11.63 5.83 11.97
N LYS A 267 -12.46 6.81 12.31
CA LYS A 267 -13.61 7.22 11.47
C LYS A 267 -13.17 7.68 10.07
N SER A 268 -12.12 8.48 10.01
CA SER A 268 -11.56 8.96 8.75
C SER A 268 -11.05 7.78 7.90
N SER A 269 -10.29 6.88 8.51
CA SER A 269 -9.74 5.68 7.87
C SER A 269 -10.83 4.73 7.38
N ALA A 270 -11.85 4.47 8.23
CA ALA A 270 -12.96 3.61 7.90
C ALA A 270 -13.80 4.15 6.74
N LYS A 271 -14.07 5.47 6.70
CA LYS A 271 -14.80 6.11 5.58
C LYS A 271 -14.06 5.97 4.25
N GLU A 272 -12.74 6.19 4.24
CA GLU A 272 -11.92 6.01 3.03
C GLU A 272 -11.91 4.55 2.58
N THR A 273 -11.80 3.62 3.52
CA THR A 273 -11.83 2.18 3.27
C THR A 273 -13.18 1.71 2.75
N LEU A 274 -14.27 2.19 3.35
CA LEU A 274 -15.65 1.91 2.92
C LEU A 274 -15.87 2.34 1.47
N SER A 275 -15.41 3.54 1.09
CA SER A 275 -15.53 4.03 -0.28
C SER A 275 -14.84 3.08 -1.28
N ARG A 276 -13.63 2.61 -0.97
CA ARG A 276 -12.90 1.64 -1.83
C ARG A 276 -13.61 0.29 -1.91
N TYR A 277 -14.10 -0.23 -0.79
CA TYR A 277 -14.77 -1.52 -0.77
C TYR A 277 -16.12 -1.49 -1.49
N LYS A 278 -16.86 -0.38 -1.41
CA LYS A 278 -18.11 -0.19 -2.18
C LYS A 278 -17.86 -0.21 -3.69
N ILE A 279 -16.81 0.46 -4.18
CA ILE A 279 -16.44 0.44 -5.60
C ILE A 279 -16.16 -1.01 -6.06
N ASN A 280 -15.38 -1.77 -5.29
CA ASN A 280 -15.09 -3.16 -5.62
C ASN A 280 -16.34 -4.05 -5.52
N LEU A 281 -17.20 -3.82 -4.53
CA LEU A 281 -18.47 -4.55 -4.38
C LEU A 281 -19.37 -4.36 -5.61
N GLU A 282 -19.53 -3.11 -6.06
CA GLU A 282 -20.31 -2.77 -7.25
C GLU A 282 -19.69 -3.40 -8.51
N GLN A 283 -18.38 -3.34 -8.64
CA GLN A 283 -17.67 -3.96 -9.76
C GLN A 283 -17.88 -5.47 -9.81
N TYR A 284 -17.67 -6.18 -8.69
CA TYR A 284 -17.85 -7.63 -8.66
C TYR A 284 -19.29 -8.07 -8.71
N PHE A 285 -20.23 -7.25 -8.22
CA PHE A 285 -21.65 -7.47 -8.46
C PHE A 285 -21.96 -7.46 -9.96
N TYR A 286 -21.51 -6.42 -10.68
CA TYR A 286 -21.70 -6.33 -12.13
C TYR A 286 -21.07 -7.50 -12.89
N ILE A 287 -19.80 -7.83 -12.59
CA ILE A 287 -19.09 -8.94 -13.22
C ILE A 287 -19.83 -10.26 -12.98
N ASN A 288 -20.31 -10.47 -11.75
CA ASN A 288 -21.05 -11.68 -11.38
C ASN A 288 -22.40 -11.78 -12.14
N GLU A 289 -23.12 -10.65 -12.27
CA GLU A 289 -24.38 -10.64 -13.02
C GLU A 289 -24.20 -10.92 -14.52
N VAL A 290 -23.12 -10.41 -15.11
CA VAL A 290 -22.85 -10.54 -16.56
C VAL A 290 -22.24 -11.89 -16.91
N HIS A 291 -21.24 -12.32 -16.16
CA HIS A 291 -20.39 -13.48 -16.53
C HIS A 291 -20.74 -14.76 -15.74
N LYS A 292 -21.44 -14.65 -14.59
CA LYS A 292 -21.84 -15.77 -13.73
C LYS A 292 -20.69 -16.73 -13.35
N LEU A 293 -19.49 -16.16 -13.10
CA LEU A 293 -18.29 -16.88 -12.76
C LEU A 293 -18.22 -17.16 -11.26
N GLU A 294 -17.69 -18.31 -10.86
CA GLU A 294 -17.43 -18.65 -9.46
C GLU A 294 -16.44 -17.66 -8.83
N TYR A 295 -15.41 -17.25 -9.59
CA TYR A 295 -14.45 -16.21 -9.19
C TYR A 295 -15.15 -14.92 -8.80
N SER A 296 -16.03 -14.41 -9.66
CA SER A 296 -16.73 -13.15 -9.38
C SER A 296 -17.67 -13.28 -8.18
N ARG A 297 -18.31 -14.43 -8.00
CA ARG A 297 -19.19 -14.73 -6.87
C ARG A 297 -18.41 -14.69 -5.53
N VAL A 298 -17.27 -15.36 -5.44
CA VAL A 298 -16.49 -15.36 -4.19
C VAL A 298 -15.88 -14.00 -3.88
N GLN A 299 -15.49 -13.21 -4.90
CA GLN A 299 -15.02 -11.85 -4.70
C GLN A 299 -16.17 -10.92 -4.25
N PHE A 300 -17.36 -11.05 -4.83
CA PHE A 300 -18.54 -10.30 -4.42
C PHE A 300 -18.88 -10.56 -2.95
N GLU A 301 -18.93 -11.82 -2.52
CA GLU A 301 -19.19 -12.17 -1.11
C GLU A 301 -18.10 -11.63 -0.16
N LEU A 302 -16.84 -11.67 -0.59
CA LEU A 302 -15.74 -11.06 0.18
C LEU A 302 -15.97 -9.57 0.38
N TYR A 303 -16.20 -8.81 -0.70
CA TYR A 303 -16.37 -7.36 -0.59
C TYR A 303 -17.65 -6.95 0.13
N LYS A 304 -18.72 -7.76 0.02
CA LYS A 304 -19.92 -7.59 0.83
C LYS A 304 -19.58 -7.67 2.33
N LYS A 305 -18.83 -8.69 2.73
CA LYS A 305 -18.41 -8.87 4.13
C LYS A 305 -17.46 -7.75 4.60
N LEU A 306 -16.53 -7.32 3.75
CA LEU A 306 -15.63 -6.20 4.05
C LEU A 306 -16.39 -4.87 4.23
N VAL A 307 -17.42 -4.62 3.45
CA VAL A 307 -18.33 -3.45 3.62
C VAL A 307 -19.08 -3.55 4.94
N GLU A 308 -19.67 -4.70 5.29
CA GLU A 308 -20.34 -4.93 6.56
C GLU A 308 -19.42 -4.66 7.74
N ASN A 309 -18.25 -5.28 7.79
CA ASN A 309 -17.27 -5.06 8.85
C ASN A 309 -16.84 -3.60 8.97
N THR A 310 -16.68 -2.90 7.83
CA THR A 310 -16.30 -1.48 7.87
C THR A 310 -17.43 -0.59 8.40
N LEU A 311 -18.69 -0.95 8.16
CA LEU A 311 -19.83 -0.27 8.76
C LEU A 311 -19.89 -0.52 10.27
N ASP A 312 -19.62 -1.74 10.73
CA ASP A 312 -19.51 -2.07 12.17
C ASP A 312 -18.42 -1.24 12.84
N ASN A 313 -17.25 -1.07 12.17
CA ASN A 313 -16.19 -0.19 12.65
C ASN A 313 -16.66 1.27 12.76
N ILE A 314 -17.38 1.81 11.78
CA ILE A 314 -17.93 3.17 11.83
C ILE A 314 -18.93 3.31 12.99
N ASN A 315 -19.81 2.32 13.18
CA ASN A 315 -20.79 2.32 14.27
C ASN A 315 -20.10 2.29 15.64
N ALA A 316 -19.04 1.47 15.81
CA ALA A 316 -18.26 1.42 17.04
C ALA A 316 -17.59 2.78 17.36
N VAL A 317 -17.03 3.41 16.33
CA VAL A 317 -16.44 4.76 16.46
C VAL A 317 -17.48 5.80 16.83
N ASP A 318 -18.67 5.79 16.19
CA ASP A 318 -19.74 6.73 16.47
C ASP A 318 -20.24 6.58 17.92
N TYR A 319 -20.38 5.32 18.38
CA TYR A 319 -20.69 5.03 19.78
C TYR A 319 -19.68 5.67 20.76
N VAL A 320 -18.37 5.55 20.49
CA VAL A 320 -17.33 6.18 21.33
C VAL A 320 -17.47 7.70 21.33
N LEU A 321 -17.65 8.33 20.15
CA LEU A 321 -17.75 9.80 20.05
C LEU A 321 -19.00 10.38 20.69
N GLU A 322 -20.05 9.57 20.91
CA GLU A 322 -21.30 9.95 21.57
C GLU A 322 -21.25 9.75 23.09
N ASN A 323 -20.37 8.88 23.60
CA ASN A 323 -20.33 8.45 25.00
C ASN A 323 -19.01 8.80 25.75
N SER A 324 -18.08 9.49 25.09
CA SER A 324 -16.80 9.99 25.68
C SER A 324 -16.79 11.48 26.00
#